data_78f75737a91d515eab00860c03777b67
#
_entry.id   78f75737a91d515eab00860c03777b67
#
_cell.length_a   1.000
_cell.length_b   1.000
_cell.length_c   1.000
_cell.angle_alpha   90.00
_cell.angle_beta   90.00
_cell.angle_gamma   90.00
#
_symmetry.space_group_name_H-M   'P 1'
#
loop_
_entity.id
_entity.type
_entity.pdbx_description
1 polymer ?
#
loop_
_entity_poly.entity_id
_entity_poly.type
_entity_poly.pdbx_seq_one_letter_code
_entity_poly.pdbx_strand_id
1 'polypeptide(L)'
;MLAIAAYYDYEIWQMDVKTAFLNGFLKEELYMMQPEGFVDPKNANKVCKLQRSIYGLVQASRSWNICFDEMIKAFGSTQTYGEACVYKKVSGSSVAFLILYVDDILLMGNDIEFLESIKAYLNKCFSMKDLGEAAYILGIKIYRDRSRRLIGLSQCTYLDKILKKFSMDQSKKGSCLYCKVCN
;
A
#
# COMPACT_ATOMS: atom_id res chain seq x y z
N MET A 1 -6.06 6.01 -11.62
CA MET A 1 -6.37 6.78 -10.39
C MET A 1 -5.56 8.09 -10.32
N LEU A 2 -4.21 8.08 -10.45
CA LEU A 2 -3.41 9.33 -10.39
C LEU A 2 -3.82 10.37 -11.44
N ALA A 3 -4.20 9.95 -12.66
CA ALA A 3 -4.72 10.87 -13.69
C ALA A 3 -6.04 11.55 -13.25
N ILE A 4 -6.92 10.82 -12.56
CA ILE A 4 -8.15 11.38 -11.99
C ILE A 4 -7.79 12.40 -10.90
N ALA A 5 -6.84 12.07 -10.02
CA ALA A 5 -6.38 12.97 -8.98
C ALA A 5 -5.72 14.25 -9.55
N ALA A 6 -4.98 14.14 -10.67
CA ALA A 6 -4.42 15.31 -11.35
C ALA A 6 -5.52 16.19 -11.96
N TYR A 7 -6.50 15.58 -12.65
CA TYR A 7 -7.57 16.30 -13.33
C TYR A 7 -8.47 17.08 -12.37
N TYR A 8 -8.89 16.43 -11.26
CA TYR A 8 -9.79 17.02 -10.27
C TYR A 8 -9.04 17.71 -9.11
N ASP A 9 -7.71 17.75 -9.16
CA ASP A 9 -6.84 18.30 -8.12
C ASP A 9 -7.08 17.70 -6.73
N TYR A 10 -7.30 16.38 -6.66
CA TYR A 10 -7.48 15.66 -5.39
C TYR A 10 -6.22 15.67 -4.55
N GLU A 11 -6.36 15.71 -3.22
CA GLU A 11 -5.29 15.35 -2.31
C GLU A 11 -4.87 13.91 -2.52
N ILE A 12 -3.58 13.60 -2.32
CA ILE A 12 -3.02 12.26 -2.42
C ILE A 12 -2.15 12.03 -1.20
N TRP A 13 -2.61 11.19 -0.29
CA TRP A 13 -1.91 10.85 0.93
C TRP A 13 -1.51 9.40 0.94
N GLN A 14 -0.43 9.09 1.67
CA GLN A 14 0.06 7.73 1.83
C GLN A 14 0.02 7.33 3.29
N MET A 15 -0.43 6.11 3.53
CA MET A 15 -0.40 5.45 4.84
C MET A 15 0.22 4.07 4.68
N ASP A 16 0.82 3.56 5.75
CA ASP A 16 1.45 2.25 5.82
C ASP A 16 0.85 1.44 6.97
N VAL A 17 0.47 0.19 6.72
CA VAL A 17 -0.07 -0.72 7.73
C VAL A 17 1.08 -1.49 8.36
N LYS A 18 1.34 -1.25 9.63
CA LYS A 18 2.36 -2.03 10.35
C LYS A 18 1.95 -3.48 10.42
N THR A 19 2.86 -4.36 9.97
CA THR A 19 2.66 -5.82 10.05
C THR A 19 1.33 -6.29 9.45
N ALA A 20 1.00 -5.85 8.24
CA ALA A 20 -0.28 -6.08 7.56
C ALA A 20 -0.76 -7.53 7.66
N PHE A 21 0.10 -8.52 7.37
CA PHE A 21 -0.30 -9.93 7.38
C PHE A 21 -0.66 -10.46 8.77
N LEU A 22 -0.13 -9.89 9.85
CA LEU A 22 -0.48 -10.29 11.21
C LEU A 22 -1.91 -9.89 11.61
N ASN A 23 -2.58 -9.04 10.82
CA ASN A 23 -3.99 -8.70 11.04
C ASN A 23 -4.95 -9.75 10.47
N GLY A 24 -4.48 -10.60 9.52
CA GLY A 24 -5.30 -11.63 8.88
C GLY A 24 -5.65 -12.77 9.85
N PHE A 25 -6.90 -13.22 9.80
CA PHE A 25 -7.36 -14.39 10.53
C PHE A 25 -7.10 -15.66 9.73
N LEU A 26 -6.75 -16.72 10.43
CA LEU A 26 -6.63 -18.05 9.85
C LEU A 26 -7.95 -18.82 10.04
N LYS A 27 -8.42 -19.44 8.96
CA LYS A 27 -9.59 -20.34 9.00
C LYS A 27 -9.16 -21.78 9.30
N GLU A 28 -7.93 -22.11 8.89
CA GLU A 28 -7.34 -23.44 9.06
C GLU A 28 -6.52 -23.52 10.36
N GLU A 29 -6.44 -24.71 10.93
CA GLU A 29 -5.51 -24.98 12.03
C GLU A 29 -4.09 -25.15 11.49
N LEU A 30 -3.24 -24.20 11.81
CA LEU A 30 -1.83 -24.21 11.42
C LEU A 30 -0.94 -24.25 12.64
N TYR A 31 0.10 -25.06 12.53
CA TYR A 31 1.07 -25.27 13.58
C TYR A 31 2.46 -24.98 13.05
N MET A 32 3.33 -24.43 13.91
CA MET A 32 4.74 -24.22 13.61
C MET A 32 5.60 -24.69 14.79
N MET A 33 6.84 -25.02 14.52
CA MET A 33 7.84 -25.25 15.56
C MET A 33 8.03 -23.98 16.38
N GLN A 34 8.36 -24.15 17.68
CA GLN A 34 8.74 -22.99 18.49
C GLN A 34 9.95 -22.32 17.85
N PRO A 35 9.94 -20.98 17.65
CA PRO A 35 11.05 -20.27 17.05
C PRO A 35 12.34 -20.41 17.87
N GLU A 36 13.47 -20.43 17.18
CA GLU A 36 14.77 -20.43 17.82
C GLU A 36 14.91 -19.26 18.81
N GLY A 37 15.43 -19.51 20.01
CA GLY A 37 15.51 -18.52 21.08
C GLY A 37 14.23 -18.35 21.92
N PHE A 38 13.09 -18.93 21.48
CA PHE A 38 11.81 -18.89 22.19
C PHE A 38 11.30 -20.29 22.57
N VAL A 39 12.15 -21.31 22.48
CA VAL A 39 11.81 -22.67 22.88
C VAL A 39 11.64 -22.72 24.39
N ASP A 40 10.43 -23.08 24.85
CA ASP A 40 10.18 -23.34 26.30
C ASP A 40 10.84 -24.65 26.72
N PRO A 41 11.84 -24.64 27.63
CA PRO A 41 12.54 -25.86 28.05
C PRO A 41 11.62 -26.93 28.67
N LYS A 42 10.50 -26.50 29.28
CA LYS A 42 9.51 -27.41 29.88
C LYS A 42 8.57 -28.04 28.87
N ASN A 43 8.47 -27.45 27.69
CA ASN A 43 7.55 -27.85 26.64
C ASN A 43 8.26 -27.92 25.27
N ALA A 44 9.53 -28.27 25.23
CA ALA A 44 10.34 -28.25 24.00
C ALA A 44 9.80 -29.13 22.86
N ASN A 45 9.00 -30.16 23.21
CA ASN A 45 8.32 -31.03 22.25
C ASN A 45 6.96 -30.53 21.77
N LYS A 46 6.47 -29.39 22.27
CA LYS A 46 5.21 -28.78 21.82
C LYS A 46 5.43 -27.86 20.63
N VAL A 47 4.39 -27.70 19.85
CA VAL A 47 4.33 -26.77 18.72
C VAL A 47 3.43 -25.59 19.04
N CYS A 48 3.62 -24.48 18.33
CA CYS A 48 2.78 -23.30 18.41
C CYS A 48 1.59 -23.43 17.46
N LYS A 49 0.36 -23.34 17.98
CA LYS A 49 -0.84 -23.18 17.15
C LYS A 49 -0.96 -21.70 16.78
N LEU A 50 -0.97 -21.38 15.48
CA LEU A 50 -1.06 -20.02 15.02
C LEU A 50 -2.48 -19.48 15.23
N GLN A 51 -2.59 -18.31 15.89
CA GLN A 51 -3.85 -17.58 16.10
C GLN A 51 -4.14 -16.61 14.97
N ARG A 52 -3.10 -16.13 14.33
CA ARG A 52 -3.12 -15.14 13.26
C ARG A 52 -2.20 -15.57 12.13
N SER A 53 -2.44 -15.01 10.95
CA SER A 53 -1.55 -15.16 9.82
C SER A 53 -0.17 -14.56 10.14
N ILE A 54 0.89 -15.17 9.59
CA ILE A 54 2.26 -14.67 9.70
C ILE A 54 2.89 -14.57 8.31
N TYR A 55 3.96 -13.76 8.21
CA TYR A 55 4.76 -13.68 6.99
C TYR A 55 5.34 -15.04 6.64
N GLY A 56 5.34 -15.38 5.34
CA GLY A 56 5.79 -16.69 4.84
C GLY A 56 4.66 -17.71 4.62
N LEU A 57 3.47 -17.51 5.15
CA LEU A 57 2.32 -18.36 4.81
C LEU A 57 1.75 -17.99 3.43
N VAL A 58 1.46 -18.98 2.61
CA VAL A 58 0.88 -18.80 1.26
C VAL A 58 -0.45 -18.03 1.32
N GLN A 59 -1.29 -18.31 2.32
CA GLN A 59 -2.60 -17.68 2.50
C GLN A 59 -2.56 -16.32 3.22
N ALA A 60 -1.38 -15.85 3.67
CA ALA A 60 -1.27 -14.63 4.48
C ALA A 60 -1.82 -13.38 3.78
N SER A 61 -1.45 -13.19 2.52
CA SER A 61 -1.92 -12.04 1.73
C SER A 61 -3.43 -12.05 1.52
N ARG A 62 -4.01 -13.24 1.28
CA ARG A 62 -5.46 -13.41 1.14
C ARG A 62 -6.19 -13.13 2.44
N SER A 63 -5.70 -13.65 3.56
CA SER A 63 -6.29 -13.43 4.88
C SER A 63 -6.28 -11.96 5.27
N TRP A 64 -5.19 -11.26 4.97
CA TRP A 64 -5.07 -9.82 5.15
C TRP A 64 -6.07 -9.05 4.26
N ASN A 65 -6.12 -9.38 2.97
CA ASN A 65 -7.05 -8.71 2.04
C ASN A 65 -8.51 -8.85 2.47
N ILE A 66 -8.92 -10.05 2.93
CA ILE A 66 -10.28 -10.28 3.46
C ILE A 66 -10.53 -9.40 4.69
N CYS A 67 -9.59 -9.37 5.64
CA CYS A 67 -9.72 -8.55 6.85
C CYS A 67 -9.86 -7.06 6.51
N PHE A 68 -9.04 -6.55 5.60
CA PHE A 68 -9.12 -5.16 5.16
C PHE A 68 -10.44 -4.85 4.43
N ASP A 69 -10.85 -5.71 3.50
CA ASP A 69 -12.09 -5.58 2.73
C ASP A 69 -13.32 -5.49 3.65
N GLU A 70 -13.41 -6.40 4.63
CA GLU A 70 -14.51 -6.39 5.61
C GLU A 70 -14.55 -5.08 6.41
N MET A 71 -13.38 -4.62 6.90
CA MET A 71 -13.30 -3.38 7.69
C MET A 71 -13.65 -2.15 6.87
N ILE A 72 -13.14 -2.05 5.65
CA ILE A 72 -13.37 -0.85 4.84
C ILE A 72 -14.80 -0.79 4.29
N LYS A 73 -15.42 -1.95 4.01
CA LYS A 73 -16.84 -2.04 3.66
C LYS A 73 -17.76 -1.71 4.84
N ALA A 74 -17.41 -2.15 6.05
CA ALA A 74 -18.14 -1.78 7.28
C ALA A 74 -18.12 -0.27 7.53
N PHE A 75 -17.09 0.44 7.07
CA PHE A 75 -17.03 1.91 7.09
C PHE A 75 -17.90 2.58 6.01
N GLY A 76 -18.56 1.82 5.16
CA GLY A 76 -19.43 2.31 4.09
C GLY A 76 -18.70 2.64 2.79
N SER A 77 -17.51 2.09 2.59
CA SER A 77 -16.84 2.12 1.30
C SER A 77 -17.32 0.99 0.40
N THR A 78 -17.28 1.19 -0.91
CA THR A 78 -17.61 0.19 -1.91
C THR A 78 -16.40 -0.15 -2.75
N GLN A 79 -16.17 -1.42 -3.01
CA GLN A 79 -15.11 -1.87 -3.91
C GLN A 79 -15.45 -1.47 -5.35
N THR A 80 -14.46 -1.01 -6.11
CA THR A 80 -14.67 -0.60 -7.50
C THR A 80 -14.78 -1.83 -8.40
N TYR A 81 -15.69 -1.78 -9.36
CA TYR A 81 -15.83 -2.86 -10.34
C TYR A 81 -14.56 -3.02 -11.17
N GLY A 82 -14.08 -4.25 -11.29
CA GLY A 82 -12.87 -4.59 -12.05
C GLY A 82 -11.53 -4.41 -11.33
N GLU A 83 -11.51 -3.72 -10.17
CA GLU A 83 -10.27 -3.43 -9.42
C GLU A 83 -10.45 -3.79 -7.94
N ALA A 84 -10.05 -5.00 -7.58
CA ALA A 84 -10.26 -5.57 -6.26
C ALA A 84 -9.54 -4.83 -5.10
N CYS A 85 -8.52 -4.02 -5.41
CA CYS A 85 -7.75 -3.27 -4.42
C CYS A 85 -8.13 -1.78 -4.37
N VAL A 86 -9.18 -1.36 -5.09
CA VAL A 86 -9.64 0.03 -5.13
C VAL A 86 -11.03 0.14 -4.50
N TYR A 87 -11.11 1.00 -3.50
CA TYR A 87 -12.35 1.30 -2.77
C TYR A 87 -12.72 2.76 -2.96
N LYS A 88 -14.02 3.02 -3.06
CA LYS A 88 -14.61 4.34 -3.17
C LYS A 88 -15.55 4.60 -2.00
N LYS A 89 -15.46 5.78 -1.41
CA LYS A 89 -16.42 6.27 -0.44
C LYS A 89 -16.93 7.63 -0.88
N VAL A 90 -18.25 7.84 -0.76
CA VAL A 90 -18.91 9.08 -1.13
C VAL A 90 -19.80 9.53 0.02
N SER A 91 -19.78 10.81 0.34
CA SER A 91 -20.65 11.45 1.32
C SER A 91 -21.02 12.85 0.84
N GLY A 92 -22.24 13.04 0.35
CA GLY A 92 -22.63 14.29 -0.31
C GLY A 92 -21.75 14.57 -1.54
N SER A 93 -21.06 15.72 -1.52
CA SER A 93 -20.10 16.12 -2.55
C SER A 93 -18.67 15.60 -2.33
N SER A 94 -18.39 15.04 -1.15
CA SER A 94 -17.07 14.55 -0.78
C SER A 94 -16.85 13.14 -1.33
N VAL A 95 -15.76 12.95 -2.04
CA VAL A 95 -15.37 11.67 -2.67
C VAL A 95 -13.97 11.30 -2.22
N ALA A 96 -13.81 10.05 -1.82
CA ALA A 96 -12.51 9.48 -1.49
C ALA A 96 -12.31 8.13 -2.20
N PHE A 97 -11.07 7.87 -2.59
CA PHE A 97 -10.61 6.60 -3.11
C PHE A 97 -9.48 6.08 -2.23
N LEU A 98 -9.54 4.80 -1.89
CA LEU A 98 -8.46 4.08 -1.22
C LEU A 98 -7.93 3.03 -2.18
N ILE A 99 -6.62 2.95 -2.31
CA ILE A 99 -5.93 1.93 -3.08
C ILE A 99 -5.02 1.19 -2.13
N LEU A 100 -5.27 -0.10 -1.98
CA LEU A 100 -4.47 -0.99 -1.13
C LEU A 100 -3.44 -1.73 -1.97
N TYR A 101 -2.18 -1.67 -1.58
CA TYR A 101 -1.13 -2.54 -2.09
C TYR A 101 -0.33 -3.15 -0.94
N VAL A 102 -0.69 -4.34 -0.55
CA VAL A 102 -0.17 -5.08 0.62
C VAL A 102 -0.34 -4.28 1.91
N ASP A 103 0.65 -3.49 2.31
CA ASP A 103 0.72 -2.62 3.48
C ASP A 103 0.59 -1.12 3.12
N ASP A 104 0.90 -0.75 1.89
CA ASP A 104 0.76 0.61 1.40
C ASP A 104 -0.68 0.96 1.05
N ILE A 105 -1.17 2.09 1.53
CA ILE A 105 -2.48 2.65 1.18
C ILE A 105 -2.28 4.04 0.58
N LEU A 106 -2.78 4.25 -0.64
CA LEU A 106 -3.00 5.59 -1.17
C LEU A 106 -4.44 6.01 -0.88
N LEU A 107 -4.59 7.15 -0.24
CA LEU A 107 -5.85 7.81 0.04
C LEU A 107 -5.95 9.08 -0.80
N MET A 108 -6.95 9.18 -1.66
CA MET A 108 -7.14 10.31 -2.57
C MET A 108 -8.55 10.85 -2.46
N GLY A 109 -8.72 12.16 -2.53
CA GLY A 109 -10.06 12.76 -2.49
C GLY A 109 -10.05 14.29 -2.59
N ASN A 110 -11.24 14.86 -2.63
CA ASN A 110 -11.48 16.29 -2.82
C ASN A 110 -11.74 17.06 -1.52
N ASP A 111 -11.84 16.38 -0.38
CA ASP A 111 -12.23 16.97 0.88
C ASP A 111 -11.27 16.49 2.00
N ILE A 112 -10.52 17.42 2.57
CA ILE A 112 -9.49 17.16 3.57
C ILE A 112 -10.11 16.59 4.87
N GLU A 113 -11.21 17.17 5.36
CA GLU A 113 -11.87 16.72 6.59
C GLU A 113 -12.43 15.30 6.42
N PHE A 114 -12.97 15.00 5.24
CA PHE A 114 -13.45 13.68 4.90
C PHE A 114 -12.30 12.66 4.85
N LEU A 115 -11.16 13.00 4.25
CA LEU A 115 -9.97 12.16 4.23
C LEU A 115 -9.41 11.93 5.64
N GLU A 116 -9.36 12.95 6.50
CA GLU A 116 -8.95 12.81 7.90
C GLU A 116 -9.88 11.86 8.69
N SER A 117 -11.18 11.88 8.42
CA SER A 117 -12.13 10.95 9.04
C SER A 117 -11.83 9.48 8.64
N ILE A 118 -11.42 9.26 7.40
CA ILE A 118 -11.01 7.94 6.90
C ILE A 118 -9.71 7.49 7.55
N LYS A 119 -8.71 8.38 7.65
CA LYS A 119 -7.45 8.10 8.36
C LYS A 119 -7.69 7.74 9.82
N ALA A 120 -8.55 8.49 10.52
CA ALA A 120 -8.92 8.21 11.89
C ALA A 120 -9.58 6.83 12.05
N TYR A 121 -10.45 6.46 11.12
CA TYR A 121 -11.06 5.13 11.12
C TYR A 121 -10.03 4.02 10.88
N LEU A 122 -9.15 4.17 9.89
CA LEU A 122 -8.09 3.20 9.60
C LEU A 122 -7.15 3.02 10.80
N ASN A 123 -6.75 4.12 11.46
CA ASN A 123 -5.93 4.08 12.68
C ASN A 123 -6.63 3.39 13.85
N LYS A 124 -7.96 3.41 13.90
CA LYS A 124 -8.74 2.67 14.91
C LYS A 124 -8.76 1.17 14.63
N CYS A 125 -8.77 0.77 13.35
CA CYS A 125 -8.84 -0.63 12.93
C CYS A 125 -7.47 -1.32 12.93
N PHE A 126 -6.43 -0.60 12.52
CA PHE A 126 -5.09 -1.14 12.29
C PHE A 126 -4.02 -0.24 12.92
N SER A 127 -2.87 -0.83 13.23
CA SER A 127 -1.70 -0.03 13.57
C SER A 127 -1.13 0.60 12.30
N MET A 128 -1.31 1.90 12.13
CA MET A 128 -0.95 2.63 10.92
C MET A 128 0.23 3.58 11.16
N LYS A 129 0.94 3.88 10.08
CA LYS A 129 1.87 5.01 9.98
C LYS A 129 1.35 5.96 8.92
N ASP A 130 1.08 7.20 9.28
CA ASP A 130 0.78 8.27 8.33
C ASP A 130 2.08 8.79 7.73
N LEU A 131 2.19 8.75 6.41
CA LEU A 131 3.35 9.22 5.65
C LEU A 131 3.11 10.61 5.03
N GLY A 132 1.92 11.20 5.26
CA GLY A 132 1.53 12.50 4.74
C GLY A 132 1.24 12.51 3.25
N GLU A 133 1.58 13.59 2.56
CA GLU A 133 1.43 13.70 1.11
C GLU A 133 2.29 12.66 0.39
N ALA A 134 1.71 11.97 -0.61
CA ALA A 134 2.37 10.88 -1.30
C ALA A 134 3.49 11.40 -2.21
N ALA A 135 4.72 11.31 -1.75
CA ALA A 135 5.91 11.65 -2.52
C ALA A 135 6.48 10.45 -3.31
N TYR A 136 6.23 9.24 -2.82
CA TYR A 136 6.65 7.98 -3.44
C TYR A 136 5.56 6.93 -3.30
N ILE A 137 5.44 6.07 -4.29
CA ILE A 137 4.64 4.84 -4.22
C ILE A 137 5.40 3.71 -4.86
N LEU A 138 5.58 2.60 -4.13
CA LEU A 138 6.32 1.41 -4.60
C LEU A 138 7.72 1.76 -5.18
N GLY A 139 8.41 2.72 -4.58
CA GLY A 139 9.73 3.18 -5.05
C GLY A 139 9.68 4.12 -6.27
N ILE A 140 8.49 4.45 -6.79
CA ILE A 140 8.28 5.41 -7.87
C ILE A 140 8.04 6.78 -7.26
N LYS A 141 8.86 7.77 -7.63
CA LYS A 141 8.66 9.17 -7.20
C LYS A 141 7.44 9.77 -7.89
N ILE A 142 6.58 10.40 -7.11
CA ILE A 142 5.46 11.18 -7.61
C ILE A 142 5.88 12.64 -7.63
N TYR A 143 5.86 13.25 -8.81
CA TYR A 143 6.02 14.68 -8.99
C TYR A 143 4.64 15.29 -9.25
N ARG A 144 4.31 16.39 -8.58
CA ARG A 144 3.03 17.07 -8.74
C ARG A 144 3.21 18.55 -9.04
N ASP A 145 2.53 19.02 -10.07
CA ASP A 145 2.37 20.42 -10.41
C ASP A 145 0.87 20.74 -10.46
N ARG A 146 0.36 21.32 -9.36
CA ARG A 146 -1.07 21.64 -9.23
C ARG A 146 -1.51 22.71 -10.21
N SER A 147 -0.64 23.70 -10.50
CA SER A 147 -0.94 24.80 -11.42
C SER A 147 -1.22 24.31 -12.84
N ARG A 148 -0.53 23.25 -13.24
CA ARG A 148 -0.66 22.59 -14.55
C ARG A 148 -1.56 21.37 -14.53
N ARG A 149 -2.11 20.99 -13.37
CA ARG A 149 -2.86 19.74 -13.16
C ARG A 149 -2.11 18.51 -13.64
N LEU A 150 -0.80 18.48 -13.38
CA LEU A 150 0.10 17.45 -13.86
C LEU A 150 0.63 16.60 -12.71
N ILE A 151 0.63 15.30 -12.92
CA ILE A 151 1.36 14.32 -12.09
C ILE A 151 2.34 13.59 -12.99
N GLY A 152 3.63 13.66 -12.64
CA GLY A 152 4.70 12.91 -13.28
C GLY A 152 5.17 11.76 -12.38
N LEU A 153 5.57 10.65 -12.99
CA LEU A 153 6.13 9.50 -12.30
C LEU A 153 7.58 9.31 -12.73
N SER A 154 8.48 9.05 -11.77
CA SER A 154 9.90 8.89 -12.04
C SER A 154 10.51 7.73 -11.26
N GLN A 155 11.34 6.95 -11.94
CA GLN A 155 12.15 5.88 -11.35
C GLN A 155 13.65 6.21 -11.30
N CYS A 156 14.03 7.49 -11.38
CA CYS A 156 15.44 7.91 -11.44
C CYS A 156 16.30 7.27 -10.35
N THR A 157 15.84 7.29 -9.10
CA THR A 157 16.58 6.70 -7.97
C THR A 157 16.82 5.19 -8.14
N TYR A 158 15.85 4.47 -8.71
CA TYR A 158 15.99 3.04 -9.00
C TYR A 158 16.98 2.82 -10.15
N LEU A 159 16.85 3.58 -11.23
CA LEU A 159 17.76 3.51 -12.37
C LEU A 159 19.20 3.78 -11.97
N ASP A 160 19.46 4.80 -11.14
CA ASP A 160 20.77 5.12 -10.61
C ASP A 160 21.38 3.94 -9.81
N LYS A 161 20.56 3.29 -8.98
CA LYS A 161 20.97 2.09 -8.23
C LYS A 161 21.37 0.94 -9.17
N ILE A 162 20.57 0.71 -10.22
CA ILE A 162 20.85 -0.35 -11.21
C ILE A 162 22.12 -0.03 -11.99
N LEU A 163 22.27 1.21 -12.49
CA LEU A 163 23.47 1.62 -13.21
C LEU A 163 24.74 1.44 -12.36
N LYS A 164 24.70 1.88 -11.09
CA LYS A 164 25.82 1.68 -10.15
C LYS A 164 26.10 0.20 -9.90
N LYS A 165 25.06 -0.63 -9.70
CA LYS A 165 25.21 -2.07 -9.46
C LYS A 165 25.94 -2.77 -10.60
N PHE A 166 25.73 -2.34 -11.83
CA PHE A 166 26.38 -2.92 -13.02
C PHE A 166 27.57 -2.10 -13.54
N SER A 167 28.08 -1.12 -12.74
CA SER A 167 29.18 -0.22 -13.11
C SER A 167 28.99 0.50 -14.43
N MET A 168 27.72 0.90 -14.71
CA MET A 168 27.30 1.57 -15.95
C MET A 168 26.95 3.04 -15.74
N ASP A 169 27.20 3.59 -14.57
CA ASP A 169 26.88 4.99 -14.22
C ASP A 169 27.64 6.01 -15.08
N GLN A 170 28.82 5.63 -15.62
CA GLN A 170 29.59 6.44 -16.55
C GLN A 170 29.41 6.05 -18.01
N SER A 171 28.49 5.11 -18.32
CA SER A 171 28.26 4.67 -19.70
C SER A 171 27.58 5.75 -20.53
N LYS A 172 27.90 5.80 -21.84
CA LYS A 172 27.22 6.70 -22.79
C LYS A 172 25.75 6.32 -22.88
N LYS A 173 24.87 7.32 -22.84
CA LYS A 173 23.43 7.10 -23.10
C LYS A 173 23.26 6.65 -24.54
N GLY A 174 22.76 5.43 -24.74
CA GLY A 174 22.35 4.95 -26.08
C GLY A 174 21.08 5.64 -26.54
N SER A 175 20.96 5.90 -27.85
CA SER A 175 19.69 6.31 -28.43
C SER A 175 18.74 5.11 -28.43
N CYS A 176 17.75 5.08 -27.54
CA CYS A 176 16.70 4.09 -27.56
C CYS A 176 15.64 4.53 -28.58
N LEU A 177 15.38 3.71 -29.61
CA LEU A 177 14.34 3.95 -30.62
C LEU A 177 12.92 4.11 -30.03
N TYR A 178 12.70 3.73 -28.76
CA TYR A 178 11.42 3.82 -28.03
C TYR A 178 11.31 5.00 -27.06
N CYS A 179 12.37 5.78 -26.83
CA CYS A 179 12.32 6.95 -25.94
C CYS A 179 12.01 8.27 -26.66
N LYS A 180 11.03 8.29 -27.55
CA LYS A 180 10.53 9.56 -28.15
C LYS A 180 9.41 10.23 -27.34
N VAL A 181 9.15 9.83 -26.11
CA VAL A 181 8.01 10.34 -25.30
C VAL A 181 8.44 11.01 -23.99
N CYS A 182 9.67 11.45 -23.87
CA CYS A 182 10.10 12.27 -22.72
C CYS A 182 10.88 13.49 -23.23
N ASN A 183 10.17 14.44 -23.82
CA ASN A 183 10.57 15.86 -23.90
C ASN A 183 9.53 16.67 -23.16
#